data_9c7d5c6378a4b0eb9a18549e16f13fba
#
_entry.id   9c7d5c6378a4b0eb9a18549e16f13fba
#
_cell.length_a   1.000
_cell.length_b   1.000
_cell.length_c   1.000
_cell.angle_alpha   90.00
_cell.angle_beta   90.00
_cell.angle_gamma   90.00
#
_symmetry.space_group_name_H-M   'P 1'
#
loop_
_entity.id
_entity.type
_entity.pdbx_description
1 polymer ?
#
loop_
_entity_poly.entity_id
_entity_poly.type
_entity_poly.pdbx_seq_one_letter_code
_entity_poly.pdbx_strand_id
1 'polypeptide(L)'
;YNGTPVRTISILDGIKTKVAEKSIIYDKACDLVENKVTESYFGLASFENKKGFKATYWNNPKRTGTPVISEYITNPMKLTTAGQHEFASGVQLLGFSALYETTFTAPATEEIVFKCGATGYFELFVDGKSIARYSNWRTLPSRVPLSVVAGKTYKIEMRYEQLNNWE
;
A
#
# COMPACT_ATOMS: atom_id res chain seq x y z
N TYR A 1 -9.85 -25.26 11.82
CA TYR A 1 -10.27 -24.90 10.45
C TYR A 1 -11.79 -24.86 10.43
N ASN A 2 -12.36 -23.69 10.56
CA ASN A 2 -13.82 -23.53 10.44
C ASN A 2 -14.13 -23.22 8.99
N GLY A 3 -14.78 -24.15 8.29
CA GLY A 3 -15.26 -23.93 6.93
C GLY A 3 -16.22 -22.72 6.89
N THR A 4 -16.45 -22.19 5.69
CA THR A 4 -17.43 -21.12 5.50
C THR A 4 -18.82 -21.68 5.80
N PRO A 5 -19.57 -21.17 6.79
CA PRO A 5 -20.89 -21.66 7.10
C PRO A 5 -21.85 -21.40 5.93
N VAL A 6 -22.72 -22.37 5.64
CA VAL A 6 -23.76 -22.24 4.60
C VAL A 6 -24.77 -21.14 4.94
N ARG A 7 -24.96 -20.86 6.23
CA ARG A 7 -25.81 -19.80 6.76
C ARG A 7 -25.24 -19.25 8.05
N THR A 8 -25.09 -17.95 8.14
CA THR A 8 -24.77 -17.23 9.38
C THR A 8 -26.05 -16.62 9.95
N ILE A 9 -26.26 -16.80 11.26
CA ILE A 9 -27.34 -16.14 12.01
C ILE A 9 -26.66 -15.22 13.01
N SER A 10 -26.92 -13.91 12.94
CA SER A 10 -26.43 -12.98 13.94
C SER A 10 -27.14 -13.20 15.28
N ILE A 11 -26.53 -12.72 16.37
CA ILE A 11 -27.16 -12.75 17.70
C ILE A 11 -28.52 -12.03 17.68
N LEU A 12 -28.61 -10.91 16.97
CA LEU A 12 -29.84 -10.15 16.81
C LEU A 12 -30.91 -10.94 16.07
N ASP A 13 -30.55 -11.63 14.98
CA ASP A 13 -31.48 -12.49 14.25
C ASP A 13 -31.97 -13.64 15.13
N GLY A 14 -31.09 -14.25 15.90
CA GLY A 14 -31.45 -15.30 16.86
C GLY A 14 -32.46 -14.80 17.91
N ILE A 15 -32.27 -13.60 18.43
CA ILE A 15 -33.19 -12.97 19.39
C ILE A 15 -34.54 -12.70 18.73
N LYS A 16 -34.57 -12.14 17.51
CA LYS A 16 -35.78 -11.84 16.76
C LYS A 16 -36.66 -13.08 16.50
N THR A 17 -36.09 -14.27 16.47
CA THR A 17 -36.87 -15.51 16.32
C THR A 17 -37.60 -15.92 17.59
N LYS A 18 -37.28 -15.37 18.75
CA LYS A 18 -37.79 -15.80 20.07
C LYS A 18 -38.61 -14.73 20.78
N VAL A 19 -38.42 -13.48 20.42
CA VAL A 19 -39.04 -12.32 21.09
C VAL A 19 -39.76 -11.47 20.07
N ALA A 20 -40.92 -10.93 20.44
CA ALA A 20 -41.66 -10.02 19.56
C ALA A 20 -40.84 -8.78 19.24
N GLU A 21 -40.78 -8.38 17.96
CA GLU A 21 -39.90 -7.31 17.47
C GLU A 21 -40.07 -5.99 18.22
N LYS A 22 -41.31 -5.65 18.63
CA LYS A 22 -41.61 -4.48 19.43
C LYS A 22 -40.98 -4.47 20.85
N SER A 23 -40.48 -5.63 21.31
CA SER A 23 -39.82 -5.80 22.60
C SER A 23 -38.29 -5.76 22.48
N ILE A 24 -37.76 -5.54 21.28
CA ILE A 24 -36.32 -5.49 21.02
C ILE A 24 -35.91 -4.04 20.83
N ILE A 25 -35.11 -3.52 21.76
CA ILE A 25 -34.40 -2.26 21.59
C ILE A 25 -32.98 -2.59 21.16
N TYR A 26 -32.60 -2.24 19.91
CA TYR A 26 -31.28 -2.39 19.41
C TYR A 26 -30.64 -1.02 19.25
N ASP A 27 -29.51 -0.83 19.91
CA ASP A 27 -28.67 0.33 19.72
C ASP A 27 -27.25 -0.11 19.37
N LYS A 28 -26.69 0.54 18.39
CA LYS A 28 -25.30 0.37 17.98
C LYS A 28 -24.44 1.20 18.92
N ALA A 29 -23.97 0.59 20.00
CA ALA A 29 -23.25 1.27 21.09
C ALA A 29 -22.02 2.07 20.62
N CYS A 30 -21.39 1.66 19.51
CA CYS A 30 -20.31 2.43 18.86
C CYS A 30 -20.20 2.00 17.40
N ASP A 31 -19.68 2.87 16.58
CA ASP A 31 -19.21 2.50 15.25
C ASP A 31 -17.88 1.76 15.37
N LEU A 32 -17.80 0.56 14.76
CA LEU A 32 -16.54 -0.20 14.67
C LEU A 32 -15.48 0.51 13.86
N VAL A 33 -15.88 1.45 13.02
CA VAL A 33 -15.04 2.38 12.27
C VAL A 33 -15.66 3.77 12.41
N GLU A 34 -14.83 4.78 12.63
CA GLU A 34 -15.27 6.16 12.44
C GLU A 34 -15.91 6.25 11.04
N ASN A 35 -17.03 6.98 10.90
CA ASN A 35 -17.72 7.19 9.62
C ASN A 35 -16.84 8.01 8.65
N LYS A 36 -15.60 7.59 8.47
CA LYS A 36 -14.64 8.18 7.54
C LYS A 36 -14.48 7.24 6.35
N VAL A 37 -14.86 7.71 5.18
CA VAL A 37 -14.51 7.06 3.92
C VAL A 37 -13.05 7.39 3.63
N THR A 38 -12.23 6.36 3.50
CA THR A 38 -10.84 6.55 3.06
C THR A 38 -10.79 6.32 1.56
N GLU A 39 -10.53 7.37 0.80
CA GLU A 39 -10.30 7.28 -0.64
C GLU A 39 -8.80 7.09 -0.93
N SER A 40 -8.51 6.34 -1.98
CA SER A 40 -7.13 6.09 -2.39
C SER A 40 -6.70 7.09 -3.46
N TYR A 41 -5.62 7.80 -3.21
CA TYR A 41 -4.98 8.69 -4.19
C TYR A 41 -4.19 7.93 -5.27
N PHE A 42 -4.10 6.62 -5.18
CA PHE A 42 -3.38 5.82 -6.19
C PHE A 42 -3.92 6.05 -7.61
N GLY A 43 -5.23 6.25 -7.76
CA GLY A 43 -5.86 6.53 -9.03
C GLY A 43 -5.43 7.86 -9.68
N LEU A 44 -4.84 8.78 -8.90
CA LEU A 44 -4.30 10.07 -9.36
C LEU A 44 -2.81 9.97 -9.73
N ALA A 45 -2.17 8.85 -9.42
CA ALA A 45 -0.76 8.64 -9.67
C ALA A 45 -0.47 8.52 -11.17
N SER A 46 0.53 9.26 -11.67
CA SER A 46 1.00 9.17 -13.04
C SER A 46 2.47 9.57 -13.17
N PHE A 47 3.17 8.98 -14.12
CA PHE A 47 4.55 9.34 -14.45
C PHE A 47 4.76 9.26 -15.97
N GLU A 48 5.42 10.27 -16.55
CA GLU A 48 5.67 10.33 -17.99
C GLU A 48 4.37 10.11 -18.82
N ASN A 49 3.25 10.71 -18.40
CA ASN A 49 1.91 10.59 -19.03
C ASN A 49 1.30 9.17 -18.99
N LYS A 50 1.84 8.26 -18.17
CA LYS A 50 1.28 6.93 -17.93
C LYS A 50 0.76 6.84 -16.49
N LYS A 51 -0.39 6.16 -16.31
CA LYS A 51 -0.98 5.95 -14.98
C LYS A 51 -0.10 5.06 -14.11
N GLY A 52 -0.09 5.36 -12.80
CA GLY A 52 0.57 4.57 -11.78
C GLY A 52 2.01 4.98 -11.51
N PHE A 53 2.84 4.02 -11.18
CA PHE A 53 4.24 4.20 -10.86
C PHE A 53 5.13 3.62 -11.95
N LYS A 54 6.18 4.33 -12.35
CA LYS A 54 7.30 3.74 -13.08
C LYS A 54 8.18 3.02 -12.08
N ALA A 55 8.37 1.74 -12.26
CA ALA A 55 9.28 0.89 -11.49
C ALA A 55 10.52 0.59 -12.33
N THR A 56 11.69 0.81 -11.76
CA THR A 56 12.98 0.50 -12.40
C THR A 56 13.79 -0.39 -11.47
N TYR A 57 14.33 -1.50 -11.99
CA TYR A 57 14.98 -2.54 -11.21
C TYR A 57 16.43 -2.77 -11.60
N TRP A 58 17.26 -3.13 -10.60
CA TRP A 58 18.66 -3.51 -10.75
C TRP A 58 18.96 -4.79 -9.97
N ASN A 59 19.75 -5.70 -10.56
CA ASN A 59 20.26 -6.90 -9.87
C ASN A 59 21.46 -6.57 -8.95
N ASN A 60 21.39 -5.45 -8.24
CA ASN A 60 22.33 -5.05 -7.21
C ASN A 60 21.63 -4.11 -6.19
N PRO A 61 22.12 -4.05 -4.94
CA PRO A 61 21.45 -3.27 -3.89
C PRO A 61 21.60 -1.74 -4.04
N LYS A 62 22.50 -1.25 -4.87
CA LYS A 62 22.88 0.18 -4.93
C LYS A 62 22.25 0.94 -6.11
N ARG A 63 21.42 0.31 -6.93
CA ARG A 63 20.84 0.94 -8.14
C ARG A 63 21.91 1.48 -9.10
N THR A 64 23.01 0.76 -9.25
CA THR A 64 24.15 1.17 -10.10
C THR A 64 24.17 0.42 -11.42
N GLY A 65 24.74 1.04 -12.44
CA GLY A 65 24.82 0.48 -13.80
C GLY A 65 23.50 0.53 -14.55
N THR A 66 23.39 -0.26 -15.61
CA THR A 66 22.20 -0.33 -16.45
C THR A 66 21.07 -1.06 -15.69
N PRO A 67 19.86 -0.52 -15.64
CA PRO A 67 18.70 -1.23 -15.10
C PRO A 67 18.43 -2.52 -15.89
N VAL A 68 17.91 -3.53 -15.18
CA VAL A 68 17.47 -4.79 -15.82
C VAL A 68 16.20 -4.56 -16.62
N ILE A 69 15.21 -3.89 -16.01
CA ILE A 69 13.93 -3.59 -16.65
C ILE A 69 13.32 -2.35 -16.01
N SER A 70 12.46 -1.66 -16.76
CA SER A 70 11.54 -0.67 -16.27
C SER A 70 10.13 -0.98 -16.74
N GLU A 71 9.15 -0.88 -15.84
CA GLU A 71 7.75 -1.17 -16.11
C GLU A 71 6.83 -0.17 -15.41
N TYR A 72 5.53 -0.20 -15.72
CA TYR A 72 4.53 0.65 -15.07
C TYR A 72 3.58 -0.20 -14.22
N ILE A 73 3.49 0.13 -12.94
CA ILE A 73 2.58 -0.49 -11.98
C ILE A 73 1.33 0.35 -11.90
N THR A 74 0.23 -0.16 -12.43
CA THR A 74 -1.05 0.56 -12.54
C THR A 74 -2.06 0.21 -11.44
N ASN A 75 -1.73 -0.75 -10.58
CA ASN A 75 -2.53 -1.16 -9.43
C ASN A 75 -1.79 -0.84 -8.13
N PRO A 76 -2.49 -0.71 -6.99
CA PRO A 76 -1.84 -0.55 -5.69
C PRO A 76 -0.78 -1.63 -5.47
N MET A 77 0.43 -1.20 -5.10
CA MET A 77 1.58 -2.09 -4.99
C MET A 77 1.39 -3.10 -3.85
N LYS A 78 1.31 -4.37 -4.23
CA LYS A 78 1.33 -5.52 -3.33
C LYS A 78 2.27 -6.55 -3.94
N LEU A 79 3.56 -6.30 -3.80
CA LEU A 79 4.62 -7.07 -4.43
C LEU A 79 5.14 -8.10 -3.43
N THR A 80 5.49 -9.29 -3.91
CA THR A 80 6.03 -10.38 -3.08
C THR A 80 7.01 -11.22 -3.88
N THR A 81 7.99 -11.80 -3.20
CA THR A 81 8.91 -12.79 -3.76
C THR A 81 8.44 -14.22 -3.54
N ALA A 82 7.42 -14.41 -2.67
CA ALA A 82 6.95 -15.73 -2.29
C ALA A 82 6.38 -16.52 -3.49
N GLY A 83 6.91 -17.71 -3.71
CA GLY A 83 6.49 -18.61 -4.80
C GLY A 83 6.89 -18.17 -6.21
N GLN A 84 7.75 -17.16 -6.33
CA GLN A 84 8.25 -16.68 -7.61
C GLN A 84 9.64 -17.24 -7.92
N HIS A 85 10.01 -17.29 -9.20
CA HIS A 85 11.36 -17.62 -9.65
C HIS A 85 12.21 -16.36 -9.87
N GLU A 86 11.57 -15.25 -10.21
CA GLU A 86 12.15 -13.93 -10.37
C GLU A 86 11.17 -12.88 -9.84
N PHE A 87 11.66 -11.72 -9.42
CA PHE A 87 10.81 -10.65 -8.87
C PHE A 87 10.04 -9.91 -9.97
N ALA A 88 10.71 -9.61 -11.04
CA ALA A 88 10.18 -9.11 -12.30
C ALA A 88 11.03 -9.73 -13.43
N SER A 89 10.65 -9.52 -14.68
CA SER A 89 11.37 -10.16 -15.81
C SER A 89 12.87 -9.87 -15.76
N GLY A 90 13.69 -10.92 -15.55
CA GLY A 90 15.14 -10.86 -15.40
C GLY A 90 15.64 -10.29 -14.06
N VAL A 91 14.76 -9.96 -13.12
CA VAL A 91 15.13 -9.43 -11.79
C VAL A 91 15.20 -10.57 -10.79
N GLN A 92 16.38 -10.79 -10.21
CA GLN A 92 16.60 -11.83 -9.21
C GLN A 92 15.76 -11.59 -7.94
N LEU A 93 15.48 -12.66 -7.18
CA LEU A 93 14.67 -12.56 -5.95
C LEU A 93 15.42 -11.92 -4.79
N LEU A 94 16.75 -12.03 -4.75
CA LEU A 94 17.58 -11.58 -3.64
C LEU A 94 18.62 -10.58 -4.09
N GLY A 95 18.92 -9.58 -3.26
CA GLY A 95 19.96 -8.61 -3.52
C GLY A 95 19.67 -7.65 -4.68
N PHE A 96 18.41 -7.52 -5.09
CA PHE A 96 17.99 -6.53 -6.06
C PHE A 96 17.64 -5.19 -5.39
N SER A 97 17.51 -4.17 -6.19
CA SER A 97 16.97 -2.88 -5.76
C SER A 97 15.99 -2.33 -6.78
N ALA A 98 15.12 -1.46 -6.31
CA ALA A 98 14.11 -0.82 -7.13
C ALA A 98 14.00 0.69 -6.83
N LEU A 99 13.60 1.43 -7.87
CA LEU A 99 13.17 2.81 -7.79
C LEU A 99 11.75 2.89 -8.35
N TYR A 100 10.82 3.39 -7.53
CA TYR A 100 9.44 3.63 -7.93
C TYR A 100 9.21 5.13 -7.97
N GLU A 101 8.74 5.64 -9.09
CA GLU A 101 8.51 7.06 -9.30
C GLU A 101 7.09 7.34 -9.75
N THR A 102 6.49 8.37 -9.21
CA THR A 102 5.20 8.88 -9.67
C THR A 102 5.05 10.36 -9.34
N THR A 103 4.05 10.97 -9.91
CA THR A 103 3.52 12.27 -9.51
C THR A 103 2.04 12.17 -9.25
N PHE A 104 1.50 13.00 -8.38
CA PHE A 104 0.07 13.23 -8.28
C PHE A 104 -0.22 14.70 -7.99
N THR A 105 -1.35 15.18 -8.48
CA THR A 105 -1.85 16.53 -8.15
C THR A 105 -2.93 16.38 -7.09
N ALA A 106 -2.76 17.06 -5.95
CA ALA A 106 -3.70 17.00 -4.85
C ALA A 106 -5.04 17.66 -5.22
N PRO A 107 -6.18 16.97 -5.11
CA PRO A 107 -7.49 17.54 -5.42
C PRO A 107 -8.00 18.48 -4.33
N ALA A 108 -7.53 18.32 -3.10
CA ALA A 108 -7.92 19.11 -1.93
C ALA A 108 -6.72 19.46 -1.05
N THR A 109 -6.88 20.48 -0.20
CA THR A 109 -5.91 20.77 0.87
C THR A 109 -6.30 19.96 2.08
N GLU A 110 -5.51 18.93 2.39
CA GLU A 110 -5.79 17.97 3.47
C GLU A 110 -4.53 17.23 3.93
N GLU A 111 -4.66 16.37 4.92
CA GLU A 111 -3.63 15.41 5.29
C GLU A 111 -3.95 14.05 4.65
N ILE A 112 -3.02 13.55 3.84
CA ILE A 112 -3.05 12.19 3.29
C ILE A 112 -2.08 11.30 4.08
N VAL A 113 -2.26 9.98 3.98
CA VAL A 113 -1.40 9.01 4.66
C VAL A 113 -0.86 8.00 3.68
N PHE A 114 0.47 7.94 3.55
CA PHE A 114 1.11 6.82 2.88
C PHE A 114 1.06 5.60 3.80
N LYS A 115 0.39 4.54 3.33
CA LYS A 115 0.45 3.22 3.97
C LYS A 115 1.53 2.43 3.25
N CYS A 116 2.67 2.28 3.87
CA CYS A 116 3.81 1.57 3.31
C CYS A 116 4.34 0.53 4.28
N GLY A 117 4.89 -0.51 3.72
CA GLY A 117 5.57 -1.56 4.44
C GLY A 117 6.41 -2.36 3.46
N ALA A 118 7.61 -2.70 3.85
CA ALA A 118 8.52 -3.50 3.05
C ALA A 118 9.43 -4.33 3.96
N THR A 119 9.86 -5.46 3.43
CA THR A 119 10.99 -6.22 3.95
C THR A 119 12.25 -5.73 3.26
N GLY A 120 13.30 -5.43 4.00
CA GLY A 120 14.51 -4.82 3.46
C GLY A 120 14.61 -3.34 3.78
N TYR A 121 15.39 -2.60 3.00
CA TYR A 121 15.53 -1.15 3.14
C TYR A 121 14.52 -0.45 2.23
N PHE A 122 13.84 0.54 2.79
CA PHE A 122 12.86 1.35 2.10
C PHE A 122 12.99 2.81 2.51
N GLU A 123 12.98 3.71 1.55
CA GLU A 123 12.98 5.15 1.79
C GLU A 123 11.99 5.85 0.86
N LEU A 124 11.14 6.69 1.44
CA LEU A 124 10.12 7.47 0.75
C LEU A 124 10.51 8.94 0.69
N PHE A 125 10.49 9.49 -0.51
CA PHE A 125 10.75 10.89 -0.78
C PHE A 125 9.50 11.58 -1.34
N VAL A 126 9.31 12.83 -0.94
CA VAL A 126 8.33 13.74 -1.54
C VAL A 126 9.07 15.01 -1.95
N ASP A 127 8.97 15.40 -3.20
CA ASP A 127 9.66 16.56 -3.79
C ASP A 127 11.17 16.55 -3.46
N GLY A 128 11.79 15.36 -3.47
CA GLY A 128 13.23 15.16 -3.17
C GLY A 128 13.58 15.14 -1.69
N LYS A 129 12.64 15.39 -0.77
CA LYS A 129 12.85 15.32 0.68
C LYS A 129 12.47 13.94 1.21
N SER A 130 13.38 13.27 1.91
CA SER A 130 13.09 12.02 2.62
C SER A 130 12.12 12.29 3.76
N ILE A 131 10.97 11.62 3.75
CA ILE A 131 9.92 11.73 4.77
C ILE A 131 9.74 10.47 5.59
N ALA A 132 10.27 9.34 5.12
CA ALA A 132 10.27 8.09 5.87
C ALA A 132 11.41 7.18 5.42
N ARG A 133 11.97 6.44 6.37
CA ARG A 133 13.04 5.47 6.14
C ARG A 133 12.84 4.28 7.07
N TYR A 134 12.92 3.08 6.51
CA TYR A 134 12.79 1.83 7.25
C TYR A 134 13.85 0.82 6.81
N SER A 135 14.28 -0.02 7.74
CA SER A 135 15.10 -1.20 7.45
C SER A 135 14.61 -2.31 8.35
N ASN A 136 13.89 -3.26 7.81
CA ASN A 136 13.24 -4.33 8.56
C ASN A 136 13.47 -5.70 7.90
N TRP A 137 13.58 -6.73 8.73
CA TRP A 137 13.68 -8.11 8.28
C TRP A 137 12.31 -8.74 7.96
N ARG A 138 11.22 -8.05 8.32
CA ARG A 138 9.84 -8.43 7.99
C ARG A 138 9.03 -7.19 7.64
N THR A 139 7.98 -7.36 6.85
CA THR A 139 7.07 -6.28 6.51
C THR A 139 6.32 -5.77 7.74
N LEU A 140 6.60 -4.54 8.12
CA LEU A 140 5.88 -3.82 9.16
C LEU A 140 5.13 -2.66 8.53
N PRO A 141 3.79 -2.64 8.61
CA PRO A 141 3.02 -1.53 8.05
C PRO A 141 3.31 -0.25 8.84
N SER A 142 3.60 0.79 8.12
CA SER A 142 3.83 2.13 8.65
C SER A 142 2.88 3.13 8.02
N ARG A 143 2.53 4.17 8.76
CA ARG A 143 1.66 5.25 8.31
C ARG A 143 2.46 6.54 8.34
N VAL A 144 2.64 7.16 7.18
CA VAL A 144 3.42 8.39 7.03
C VAL A 144 2.47 9.49 6.59
N PRO A 145 2.13 10.44 7.46
CA PRO A 145 1.25 11.55 7.11
C PRO A 145 1.99 12.57 6.23
N LEU A 146 1.25 13.20 5.32
CA LEU A 146 1.70 14.31 4.49
C LEU A 146 0.58 15.33 4.33
N SER A 147 0.84 16.58 4.70
CA SER A 147 -0.07 17.68 4.38
C SER A 147 0.10 18.06 2.92
N VAL A 148 -0.99 18.08 2.17
CA VAL A 148 -1.03 18.44 0.75
C VAL A 148 -1.89 19.67 0.52
N VAL A 149 -1.60 20.40 -0.55
CA VAL A 149 -2.31 21.63 -0.94
C VAL A 149 -3.00 21.40 -2.27
N ALA A 150 -4.28 21.76 -2.36
CA ALA A 150 -5.08 21.65 -3.57
C ALA A 150 -4.37 22.25 -4.79
N GLY A 151 -4.37 21.54 -5.91
CA GLY A 151 -3.75 21.96 -7.18
C GLY A 151 -2.23 21.81 -7.24
N LYS A 152 -1.54 21.55 -6.13
CA LYS A 152 -0.10 21.29 -6.12
C LYS A 152 0.19 19.87 -6.59
N THR A 153 1.16 19.75 -7.50
CA THR A 153 1.71 18.44 -7.92
C THR A 153 2.90 18.08 -7.05
N TYR A 154 2.89 16.86 -6.57
CA TYR A 154 3.95 16.27 -5.73
C TYR A 154 4.66 15.16 -6.49
N LYS A 155 6.00 15.18 -6.48
CA LYS A 155 6.80 14.06 -6.96
C LYS A 155 7.03 13.08 -5.81
N ILE A 156 6.65 11.83 -6.02
CA ILE A 156 6.87 10.72 -5.07
C ILE A 156 7.95 9.81 -5.64
N GLU A 157 8.93 9.50 -4.80
CA GLU A 157 10.00 8.57 -5.13
C GLU A 157 10.16 7.57 -3.98
N MET A 158 10.17 6.28 -4.28
CA MET A 158 10.43 5.23 -3.31
C MET A 158 11.66 4.45 -3.73
N ARG A 159 12.65 4.37 -2.85
CA ARG A 159 13.87 3.59 -3.01
C ARG A 159 13.76 2.33 -2.19
N TYR A 160 13.99 1.20 -2.82
CA TYR A 160 13.92 -0.10 -2.20
C TYR A 160 15.21 -0.89 -2.43
N GLU A 161 15.65 -1.61 -1.38
CA GLU A 161 16.76 -2.55 -1.45
C GLU A 161 16.37 -3.84 -0.74
N GLN A 162 16.43 -4.93 -1.48
CA GLN A 162 16.16 -6.25 -0.96
C GLN A 162 17.39 -6.75 -0.18
N LEU A 163 17.23 -6.99 1.13
CA LEU A 163 18.30 -7.35 2.06
C LEU A 163 18.30 -8.84 2.40
N ASN A 164 18.33 -9.73 1.41
CA ASN A 164 18.44 -11.19 1.61
C ASN A 164 17.45 -11.78 2.62
N ASN A 165 16.23 -11.29 2.67
CA ASN A 165 15.20 -11.76 3.56
C ASN A 165 14.25 -12.72 2.85
N TRP A 166 13.58 -13.57 3.63
CA TRP A 166 12.78 -14.68 3.14
C TRP A 166 11.38 -14.31 2.62
N GLU A 167 10.99 -13.05 2.66
CA GLU A 167 9.65 -12.58 2.23
C GLU A 167 9.73 -11.59 1.06
#